data_2a926a28bafef1d10f252fc7d9682f8e
#
_entry.id   2a926a28bafef1d10f252fc7d9682f8e
#
_cell.length_a   1.000
_cell.length_b   1.000
_cell.length_c   1.000
_cell.angle_alpha   90.00
_cell.angle_beta   90.00
_cell.angle_gamma   90.00
#
_symmetry.space_group_name_H-M   'P 1'
#
loop_
_entity.id
_entity.type
_entity.pdbx_description
1 polymer ?
#
loop_
_entity_poly.entity_id
_entity_poly.type
_entity_poly.pdbx_seq_one_letter_code
_entity_poly.pdbx_strand_id
1 'polypeptide(L)'
;MSSAPIYEVDLKKFWENPYPDLKLMREKNPICFVPQLHSTLFTKRNSISENEKKIDIFSSVQPGGLMTTLMGENMMRKDGESHQLERKAILPSISPKTVKNIWKKDFIKNTEKILYQMKRKEKGDLIKDFALPVSAEALKTVTGLSNMAFTEMDRVSQGMIDGIANISGDPLIEANCHNCTQSIDNHIDEMLPIIKKSPNHSLLSVQHEAGLSETQNRANIKLAISGGQNEPRDAIAGTVWALLKNKNQLNLILEGKSTWLNAFEEYSRWISPIGMSPRRVAKNAIIESIEFTKNERIFFMFGSGNRDEDVFDNPEVFNITRKLSASLAFGAGPHFCAGAWISRCLIGDVALPLLFKCFPKIKLNQNYGEVKFTGWAFRGPLEVNCIY
;
A
#
# COMPACT_ATOMS: atom_id res chain seq x y z
N MET A 1 -25.12 4.66 15.41
CA MET A 1 -24.87 3.86 14.21
C MET A 1 -25.55 4.54 13.04
N SER A 2 -24.98 4.47 11.83
CA SER A 2 -25.60 5.05 10.64
C SER A 2 -26.96 4.42 10.33
N SER A 3 -27.80 5.13 9.59
CA SER A 3 -29.05 4.58 9.07
C SER A 3 -28.86 3.67 7.85
N ALA A 4 -27.60 3.31 7.51
CA ALA A 4 -27.29 2.47 6.39
C ALA A 4 -27.88 1.06 6.52
N PRO A 5 -28.39 0.47 5.42
CA PRO A 5 -28.87 -0.92 5.41
C PRO A 5 -27.79 -1.88 5.93
N ILE A 6 -28.21 -2.90 6.67
CA ILE A 6 -27.30 -3.93 7.19
C ILE A 6 -26.96 -4.91 6.06
N TYR A 7 -25.66 -5.24 5.96
CA TYR A 7 -25.14 -6.32 5.13
C TYR A 7 -24.24 -7.22 5.98
N GLU A 8 -24.56 -8.50 6.07
CA GLU A 8 -23.76 -9.44 6.86
C GLU A 8 -22.75 -10.18 5.97
N VAL A 9 -21.54 -10.36 6.49
CA VAL A 9 -20.47 -11.10 5.83
C VAL A 9 -20.01 -12.28 6.67
N ASP A 10 -19.60 -13.36 5.99
CA ASP A 10 -18.76 -14.39 6.60
C ASP A 10 -17.30 -13.88 6.59
N LEU A 11 -16.79 -13.51 7.76
CA LEU A 11 -15.45 -12.93 7.88
C LEU A 11 -14.34 -13.80 7.26
N LYS A 12 -14.46 -15.12 7.34
CA LYS A 12 -13.46 -16.03 6.76
C LYS A 12 -13.49 -15.97 5.24
N LYS A 13 -14.67 -16.07 4.64
CA LYS A 13 -14.82 -15.96 3.17
C LYS A 13 -14.45 -14.57 2.68
N PHE A 14 -14.84 -13.53 3.41
CA PHE A 14 -14.50 -12.14 3.09
C PHE A 14 -12.99 -11.88 3.18
N TRP A 15 -12.29 -12.55 4.11
CA TRP A 15 -10.83 -12.53 4.17
C TRP A 15 -10.17 -13.25 3.00
N GLU A 16 -10.68 -14.40 2.62
CA GLU A 16 -10.17 -15.18 1.49
C GLU A 16 -10.43 -14.45 0.15
N ASN A 17 -11.66 -13.97 -0.06
CA ASN A 17 -12.06 -13.26 -1.29
C ASN A 17 -13.21 -12.29 -1.04
N PRO A 18 -12.95 -10.98 -0.86
CA PRO A 18 -14.00 -9.99 -0.56
C PRO A 18 -14.86 -9.62 -1.78
N TYR A 19 -14.39 -9.86 -3.00
CA TYR A 19 -15.01 -9.29 -4.20
C TYR A 19 -16.45 -9.73 -4.47
N PRO A 20 -16.88 -10.98 -4.21
CA PRO A 20 -18.29 -11.36 -4.38
C PRO A 20 -19.23 -10.54 -3.49
N ASP A 21 -18.91 -10.38 -2.19
CA ASP A 21 -19.70 -9.57 -1.28
C ASP A 21 -19.68 -8.09 -1.67
N LEU A 22 -18.49 -7.55 -1.99
CA LEU A 22 -18.34 -6.17 -2.45
C LEU A 22 -19.12 -5.86 -3.72
N LYS A 23 -19.26 -6.83 -4.64
CA LYS A 23 -20.10 -6.72 -5.82
C LYS A 23 -21.57 -6.61 -5.45
N LEU A 24 -22.06 -7.51 -4.60
CA LEU A 24 -23.44 -7.49 -4.12
C LEU A 24 -23.79 -6.21 -3.36
N MET A 25 -22.83 -5.68 -2.55
CA MET A 25 -23.00 -4.38 -1.89
C MET A 25 -23.14 -3.25 -2.93
N ARG A 26 -22.27 -3.20 -3.97
CA ARG A 26 -22.39 -2.17 -5.04
C ARG A 26 -23.73 -2.21 -5.76
N GLU A 27 -24.25 -3.40 -6.00
CA GLU A 27 -25.50 -3.61 -6.73
C GLU A 27 -26.73 -3.25 -5.90
N LYS A 28 -26.75 -3.61 -4.62
CA LYS A 28 -27.95 -3.54 -3.78
C LYS A 28 -27.94 -2.35 -2.82
N ASN A 29 -26.85 -2.17 -2.08
CA ASN A 29 -26.71 -1.18 -1.02
C ASN A 29 -25.29 -0.61 -1.05
N PRO A 30 -24.99 0.37 -1.95
CA PRO A 30 -23.65 0.89 -2.15
C PRO A 30 -23.00 1.49 -0.88
N ILE A 31 -23.82 1.94 0.05
CA ILE A 31 -23.43 2.31 1.41
C ILE A 31 -24.19 1.37 2.36
N CYS A 32 -23.48 0.52 3.09
CA CYS A 32 -24.08 -0.45 3.99
C CYS A 32 -23.27 -0.59 5.29
N PHE A 33 -23.98 -0.88 6.40
CA PHE A 33 -23.36 -1.19 7.68
C PHE A 33 -23.06 -2.70 7.75
N VAL A 34 -21.81 -3.04 8.07
CA VAL A 34 -21.36 -4.44 8.23
C VAL A 34 -21.09 -4.69 9.71
N PRO A 35 -22.00 -5.40 10.42
CA PRO A 35 -21.88 -5.64 11.85
C PRO A 35 -20.58 -6.30 12.27
N GLN A 36 -20.12 -7.29 11.49
CA GLN A 36 -18.89 -8.04 11.75
C GLN A 36 -17.61 -7.18 11.67
N LEU A 37 -17.67 -6.04 10.98
CA LEU A 37 -16.59 -5.06 10.89
C LEU A 37 -16.82 -3.84 11.77
N HIS A 38 -17.99 -3.76 12.43
CA HIS A 38 -18.43 -2.58 13.19
C HIS A 38 -18.24 -1.26 12.41
N SER A 39 -18.56 -1.25 11.11
CA SER A 39 -18.27 -0.11 10.24
C SER A 39 -19.27 0.00 9.09
N THR A 40 -19.52 1.23 8.64
CA THR A 40 -20.25 1.49 7.41
C THR A 40 -19.28 1.54 6.23
N LEU A 41 -19.57 0.79 5.16
CA LEU A 41 -18.75 0.65 3.98
C LEU A 41 -19.30 1.48 2.83
N PHE A 42 -18.44 2.24 2.16
CA PHE A 42 -18.70 2.88 0.88
C PHE A 42 -18.06 2.02 -0.23
N THR A 43 -18.85 1.59 -1.20
CA THR A 43 -18.39 0.59 -2.19
C THR A 43 -18.35 1.08 -3.64
N LYS A 44 -19.08 2.14 -3.99
CA LYS A 44 -19.07 2.76 -5.33
C LYS A 44 -17.91 3.74 -5.50
N ARG A 45 -17.26 3.70 -6.64
CA ARG A 45 -16.08 4.50 -6.96
C ARG A 45 -16.29 6.00 -6.82
N ASN A 46 -17.38 6.53 -7.38
CA ASN A 46 -17.64 7.96 -7.37
C ASN A 46 -17.97 8.46 -5.97
N SER A 47 -18.82 7.73 -5.23
CA SER A 47 -19.13 8.02 -3.84
C SER A 47 -17.85 8.06 -2.98
N ILE A 48 -16.95 7.08 -3.12
CA ILE A 48 -15.66 7.06 -2.41
C ILE A 48 -14.84 8.31 -2.76
N SER A 49 -14.64 8.59 -4.05
CA SER A 49 -13.80 9.70 -4.52
C SER A 49 -14.30 11.08 -4.09
N GLU A 50 -15.61 11.25 -3.99
CA GLU A 50 -16.22 12.50 -3.51
C GLU A 50 -16.10 12.65 -2.00
N ASN A 51 -16.35 11.58 -1.27
CA ASN A 51 -16.40 11.62 0.18
C ASN A 51 -15.01 11.60 0.84
N GLU A 52 -13.96 11.07 0.18
CA GLU A 52 -12.57 11.20 0.65
C GLU A 52 -12.09 12.67 0.72
N LYS A 53 -12.74 13.58 0.02
CA LYS A 53 -12.42 15.02 0.05
C LYS A 53 -13.08 15.75 1.20
N LYS A 54 -14.12 15.18 1.81
CA LYS A 54 -14.92 15.79 2.88
C LYS A 54 -14.32 15.48 4.26
N ILE A 55 -13.11 15.95 4.49
CA ILE A 55 -12.35 15.70 5.74
C ILE A 55 -13.03 16.27 6.99
N ASP A 56 -13.90 17.27 6.83
CA ASP A 56 -14.73 17.84 7.89
C ASP A 56 -15.89 16.93 8.33
N ILE A 57 -16.23 15.91 7.53
CA ILE A 57 -17.22 14.87 7.82
C ILE A 57 -16.51 13.54 8.06
N PHE A 58 -15.69 13.08 7.13
CA PHE A 58 -14.98 11.80 7.18
C PHE A 58 -13.49 12.02 7.47
N SER A 59 -13.17 12.19 8.73
CA SER A 59 -11.85 12.56 9.22
C SER A 59 -10.89 11.37 9.28
N SER A 60 -9.63 11.61 8.94
CA SER A 60 -8.53 10.67 9.16
C SER A 60 -8.05 10.63 10.61
N VAL A 61 -8.41 11.65 11.40
CA VAL A 61 -8.06 11.74 12.84
C VAL A 61 -8.82 10.66 13.62
N GLN A 62 -8.09 9.75 14.23
CA GLN A 62 -8.62 8.61 15.01
C GLN A 62 -7.98 8.60 16.39
N PRO A 63 -8.51 9.39 17.35
CA PRO A 63 -8.00 9.41 18.71
C PRO A 63 -8.09 8.00 19.36
N GLY A 64 -7.00 7.53 19.97
CA GLY A 64 -6.94 6.20 20.57
C GLY A 64 -6.94 5.03 19.57
N GLY A 65 -6.83 5.30 18.24
CA GLY A 65 -6.68 4.25 17.24
C GLY A 65 -5.33 3.53 17.38
N LEU A 66 -5.31 2.22 17.08
CA LEU A 66 -4.10 1.38 17.24
C LEU A 66 -2.87 1.98 16.55
N MET A 67 -3.01 2.51 15.34
CA MET A 67 -1.88 3.14 14.64
C MET A 67 -1.28 4.31 15.43
N THR A 68 -2.11 5.19 15.96
CA THR A 68 -1.65 6.34 16.75
C THR A 68 -1.01 5.90 18.07
N THR A 69 -1.60 4.92 18.73
CA THR A 69 -1.12 4.38 20.01
C THR A 69 0.22 3.68 19.86
N LEU A 70 0.37 2.84 18.83
CA LEU A 70 1.54 1.98 18.65
C LEU A 70 2.69 2.66 17.89
N MET A 71 2.39 3.57 16.96
CA MET A 71 3.40 4.14 16.05
C MET A 71 3.60 5.66 16.25
N GLY A 72 2.78 6.31 17.08
CA GLY A 72 2.73 7.76 17.23
C GLY A 72 1.80 8.46 16.23
N GLU A 73 1.51 9.74 16.49
CA GLU A 73 0.61 10.54 15.67
C GLU A 73 1.33 11.00 14.39
N ASN A 74 1.20 10.24 13.33
CA ASN A 74 1.78 10.50 12.01
C ASN A 74 0.83 11.31 11.11
N MET A 75 1.34 11.78 9.95
CA MET A 75 0.59 12.62 9.01
C MET A 75 -0.69 11.95 8.46
N MET A 76 -0.76 10.62 8.38
CA MET A 76 -1.97 9.93 7.92
C MET A 76 -3.14 10.06 8.91
N ARG A 77 -2.86 10.36 10.18
CA ARG A 77 -3.86 10.55 11.25
C ARG A 77 -4.11 12.02 11.57
N LYS A 78 -3.83 12.90 10.62
CA LYS A 78 -4.05 14.35 10.68
C LYS A 78 -4.87 14.78 9.48
N ASP A 79 -5.58 15.92 9.62
CA ASP A 79 -6.32 16.57 8.54
C ASP A 79 -5.95 18.06 8.46
N GLY A 80 -6.39 18.74 7.40
CA GLY A 80 -6.26 20.19 7.24
C GLY A 80 -4.80 20.67 7.25
N GLU A 81 -4.54 21.76 7.96
CA GLU A 81 -3.22 22.42 7.98
C GLU A 81 -2.10 21.56 8.56
N SER A 82 -2.37 20.81 9.63
CA SER A 82 -1.37 19.93 10.25
C SER A 82 -0.93 18.80 9.31
N HIS A 83 -1.87 18.21 8.56
CA HIS A 83 -1.55 17.24 7.50
C HIS A 83 -0.75 17.90 6.38
N GLN A 84 -1.18 19.08 5.90
CA GLN A 84 -0.51 19.77 4.81
C GLN A 84 0.93 20.19 5.16
N LEU A 85 1.19 20.59 6.40
CA LEU A 85 2.53 20.96 6.87
C LEU A 85 3.49 19.76 6.73
N GLU A 86 3.11 18.60 7.24
CA GLU A 86 3.95 17.41 7.18
C GLU A 86 4.06 16.85 5.75
N ARG A 87 3.00 16.95 4.94
CA ARG A 87 3.04 16.62 3.50
C ARG A 87 4.03 17.50 2.73
N LYS A 88 4.08 18.79 3.03
CA LYS A 88 5.06 19.72 2.44
C LYS A 88 6.49 19.37 2.85
N ALA A 89 6.70 18.99 4.11
CA ALA A 89 8.02 18.62 4.64
C ALA A 89 8.62 17.41 3.90
N ILE A 90 7.81 16.43 3.50
CA ILE A 90 8.31 15.25 2.79
C ILE A 90 8.39 15.42 1.27
N LEU A 91 7.77 16.47 0.70
CA LEU A 91 7.71 16.68 -0.75
C LEU A 91 9.08 16.67 -1.47
N PRO A 92 10.16 17.22 -0.90
CA PRO A 92 11.49 17.17 -1.51
C PRO A 92 11.99 15.74 -1.75
N SER A 93 11.60 14.79 -0.89
CA SER A 93 11.96 13.36 -1.04
C SER A 93 11.10 12.63 -2.07
N ILE A 94 9.79 12.87 -2.06
CA ILE A 94 8.81 12.07 -2.83
C ILE A 94 8.39 12.69 -4.17
N SER A 95 8.92 13.87 -4.52
CA SER A 95 8.55 14.55 -5.76
C SER A 95 8.92 13.73 -7.01
N PRO A 96 8.16 13.82 -8.11
CA PRO A 96 8.50 13.15 -9.36
C PRO A 96 9.93 13.45 -9.84
N LYS A 97 10.41 14.69 -9.61
CA LYS A 97 11.76 15.15 -9.96
C LYS A 97 12.82 14.39 -9.17
N THR A 98 12.68 14.28 -7.86
CA THR A 98 13.61 13.56 -6.97
C THR A 98 13.59 12.07 -7.28
N VAL A 99 12.41 11.49 -7.45
CA VAL A 99 12.26 10.07 -7.80
C VAL A 99 13.00 9.75 -9.09
N LYS A 100 12.80 10.55 -10.15
CA LYS A 100 13.43 10.33 -11.45
C LYS A 100 14.95 10.54 -11.43
N ASN A 101 15.42 11.61 -10.77
CA ASN A 101 16.81 12.05 -10.89
C ASN A 101 17.73 11.47 -9.81
N ILE A 102 17.17 11.10 -8.65
CA ILE A 102 17.92 10.60 -7.49
C ILE A 102 17.61 9.12 -7.28
N TRP A 103 16.38 8.78 -6.85
CA TRP A 103 16.05 7.43 -6.39
C TRP A 103 16.13 6.36 -7.48
N LYS A 104 15.76 6.69 -8.72
CA LYS A 104 15.79 5.72 -9.82
C LYS A 104 17.15 5.05 -9.99
N LYS A 105 18.25 5.79 -9.82
CA LYS A 105 19.62 5.25 -9.92
C LYS A 105 19.90 4.22 -8.84
N ASP A 106 19.50 4.53 -7.60
CA ASP A 106 19.69 3.63 -6.46
C ASP A 106 18.80 2.39 -6.60
N PHE A 107 17.56 2.56 -7.05
CA PHE A 107 16.64 1.45 -7.31
C PHE A 107 17.20 0.49 -8.37
N ILE A 108 17.75 1.00 -9.47
CA ILE A 108 18.40 0.19 -10.51
C ILE A 108 19.56 -0.60 -9.90
N LYS A 109 20.49 0.10 -9.23
CA LYS A 109 21.68 -0.51 -8.62
C LYS A 109 21.32 -1.63 -7.64
N ASN A 110 20.36 -1.38 -6.75
CA ASN A 110 19.94 -2.37 -5.75
C ASN A 110 19.23 -3.55 -6.41
N THR A 111 18.35 -3.30 -7.38
CA THR A 111 17.64 -4.35 -8.11
C THR A 111 18.59 -5.24 -8.90
N GLU A 112 19.60 -4.67 -9.58
CA GLU A 112 20.62 -5.43 -10.32
C GLU A 112 21.44 -6.33 -9.39
N LYS A 113 21.81 -5.84 -8.19
CA LYS A 113 22.51 -6.64 -7.17
C LYS A 113 21.66 -7.84 -6.72
N ILE A 114 20.37 -7.64 -6.48
CA ILE A 114 19.43 -8.71 -6.11
C ILE A 114 19.29 -9.73 -7.23
N LEU A 115 19.09 -9.28 -8.46
CA LEU A 115 19.00 -10.16 -9.65
C LEU A 115 20.28 -10.97 -9.87
N TYR A 116 21.46 -10.38 -9.63
CA TYR A 116 22.71 -11.10 -9.71
C TYR A 116 22.78 -12.27 -8.71
N GLN A 117 22.25 -12.08 -7.49
CA GLN A 117 22.18 -13.17 -6.50
C GLN A 117 21.18 -14.25 -6.92
N MET A 118 20.03 -13.84 -7.51
CA MET A 118 19.01 -14.78 -8.01
C MET A 118 19.51 -15.67 -9.17
N LYS A 119 20.46 -15.24 -9.99
CA LYS A 119 21.02 -16.04 -11.10
C LYS A 119 21.61 -17.39 -10.66
N ARG A 120 21.88 -17.54 -9.37
CA ARG A 120 22.37 -18.80 -8.78
C ARG A 120 21.26 -19.80 -8.45
N LYS A 121 20.00 -19.39 -8.61
CA LYS A 121 18.81 -20.19 -8.31
C LYS A 121 18.14 -20.61 -9.60
N GLU A 122 17.66 -21.85 -9.65
CA GLU A 122 16.85 -22.35 -10.76
C GLU A 122 15.36 -22.13 -10.54
N LYS A 123 14.94 -22.12 -9.25
CA LYS A 123 13.54 -21.94 -8.82
C LYS A 123 13.49 -21.36 -7.41
N GLY A 124 12.37 -20.75 -7.07
CA GLY A 124 12.14 -20.22 -5.71
C GLY A 124 10.82 -19.47 -5.59
N ASP A 125 10.61 -18.90 -4.41
CA ASP A 125 9.51 -17.98 -4.15
C ASP A 125 9.92 -16.55 -4.54
N LEU A 126 9.30 -16.03 -5.57
CA LEU A 126 9.57 -14.71 -6.11
C LEU A 126 9.41 -13.59 -5.07
N ILE A 127 8.53 -13.79 -4.08
CA ILE A 127 8.37 -12.82 -2.99
C ILE A 127 9.68 -12.73 -2.22
N LYS A 128 10.18 -13.85 -1.71
CA LYS A 128 11.41 -13.91 -0.88
C LYS A 128 12.67 -13.60 -1.66
N ASP A 129 12.74 -14.08 -2.91
CA ASP A 129 13.96 -13.98 -3.70
C ASP A 129 14.12 -12.62 -4.39
N PHE A 130 13.03 -11.93 -4.66
CA PHE A 130 13.05 -10.69 -5.45
C PHE A 130 12.22 -9.55 -4.85
N ALA A 131 10.90 -9.74 -4.69
CA ALA A 131 10.00 -8.64 -4.40
C ALA A 131 10.27 -8.00 -3.03
N LEU A 132 10.49 -8.82 -1.99
CA LEU A 132 10.81 -8.38 -0.65
C LEU A 132 12.13 -7.60 -0.59
N PRO A 133 13.28 -8.14 -1.04
CA PRO A 133 14.53 -7.39 -0.97
C PRO A 133 14.51 -6.14 -1.86
N VAL A 134 13.84 -6.13 -3.02
CA VAL A 134 13.71 -4.94 -3.88
C VAL A 134 12.93 -3.84 -3.16
N SER A 135 11.78 -4.16 -2.56
CA SER A 135 10.97 -3.21 -1.80
C SER A 135 11.75 -2.66 -0.61
N ALA A 136 12.38 -3.54 0.18
CA ALA A 136 13.10 -3.14 1.39
C ALA A 136 14.33 -2.26 1.10
N GLU A 137 15.15 -2.60 0.11
CA GLU A 137 16.32 -1.80 -0.25
C GLU A 137 15.93 -0.42 -0.81
N ALA A 138 14.81 -0.33 -1.54
CA ALA A 138 14.28 0.95 -1.97
C ALA A 138 13.80 1.78 -0.78
N LEU A 139 13.08 1.15 0.15
CA LEU A 139 12.55 1.83 1.33
C LEU A 139 13.64 2.32 2.28
N LYS A 140 14.70 1.54 2.50
CA LYS A 140 15.91 1.97 3.24
C LYS A 140 16.49 3.26 2.65
N THR A 141 16.60 3.29 1.33
CA THR A 141 17.14 4.45 0.60
C THR A 141 16.25 5.68 0.80
N VAL A 142 14.94 5.53 0.63
CA VAL A 142 13.97 6.64 0.72
C VAL A 142 13.80 7.13 2.16
N THR A 143 13.76 6.23 3.14
CA THR A 143 13.63 6.63 4.56
C THR A 143 14.90 7.22 5.13
N GLY A 144 16.07 6.83 4.62
CA GLY A 144 17.39 7.20 5.14
C GLY A 144 17.93 6.21 6.18
N LEU A 145 17.29 5.06 6.38
CA LEU A 145 17.71 4.01 7.32
C LEU A 145 18.63 2.99 6.63
N SER A 146 19.73 3.47 6.05
CA SER A 146 20.69 2.62 5.33
C SER A 146 21.42 1.59 6.22
N ASN A 147 21.44 1.81 7.53
CA ASN A 147 21.99 0.92 8.56
C ASN A 147 21.08 -0.29 8.87
N MET A 148 19.81 -0.29 8.44
CA MET A 148 18.88 -1.39 8.68
C MET A 148 19.08 -2.51 7.64
N ALA A 149 19.10 -3.77 8.05
CA ALA A 149 19.08 -4.90 7.12
C ALA A 149 17.73 -4.99 6.41
N PHE A 150 17.68 -5.47 5.15
CA PHE A 150 16.41 -5.60 4.41
C PHE A 150 15.44 -6.59 5.08
N THR A 151 15.94 -7.63 5.72
CA THR A 151 15.14 -8.58 6.51
C THR A 151 14.55 -7.94 7.75
N GLU A 152 15.27 -7.02 8.38
CA GLU A 152 14.78 -6.26 9.52
C GLU A 152 13.72 -5.24 9.10
N MET A 153 13.89 -4.59 7.94
CA MET A 153 12.89 -3.70 7.35
C MET A 153 11.55 -4.44 7.14
N ASP A 154 11.59 -5.66 6.62
CA ASP A 154 10.40 -6.48 6.42
C ASP A 154 9.78 -6.92 7.77
N ARG A 155 10.60 -7.36 8.73
CA ARG A 155 10.15 -7.77 10.06
C ARG A 155 9.41 -6.65 10.79
N VAL A 156 10.01 -5.44 10.82
CA VAL A 156 9.41 -4.32 11.55
C VAL A 156 8.15 -3.81 10.85
N SER A 157 8.11 -3.83 9.51
CA SER A 157 6.91 -3.50 8.75
C SER A 157 5.77 -4.47 9.06
N GLN A 158 6.01 -5.77 8.98
CA GLN A 158 5.00 -6.78 9.27
C GLN A 158 4.50 -6.68 10.72
N GLY A 159 5.39 -6.54 11.70
CA GLY A 159 4.98 -6.40 13.10
C GLY A 159 4.14 -5.16 13.39
N MET A 160 4.38 -4.05 12.66
CA MET A 160 3.50 -2.87 12.74
C MET A 160 2.14 -3.11 12.09
N ILE A 161 2.08 -3.81 10.95
CA ILE A 161 0.81 -4.18 10.30
C ILE A 161 -0.01 -5.10 11.19
N ASP A 162 0.60 -6.10 11.78
CA ASP A 162 -0.07 -7.01 12.73
C ASP A 162 -0.60 -6.24 13.94
N GLY A 163 0.19 -5.30 14.49
CA GLY A 163 -0.21 -4.44 15.59
C GLY A 163 -1.43 -3.57 15.29
N ILE A 164 -1.48 -2.91 14.14
CA ILE A 164 -2.63 -2.07 13.75
C ILE A 164 -3.88 -2.90 13.38
N ALA A 165 -3.72 -4.17 13.05
CA ALA A 165 -4.80 -5.12 12.80
C ALA A 165 -5.26 -5.86 14.07
N ASN A 166 -4.59 -5.68 15.20
CA ASN A 166 -4.84 -6.38 16.47
C ASN A 166 -6.10 -5.89 17.20
N ILE A 167 -7.26 -6.03 16.56
CA ILE A 167 -8.55 -5.62 17.13
C ILE A 167 -8.92 -6.48 18.36
N SER A 168 -8.42 -7.74 18.40
CA SER A 168 -8.65 -8.66 19.53
C SER A 168 -7.90 -8.26 20.80
N GLY A 169 -6.89 -7.39 20.71
CA GLY A 169 -6.07 -6.98 21.84
C GLY A 169 -5.11 -8.07 22.32
N ASP A 170 -4.62 -8.94 21.43
CA ASP A 170 -3.62 -9.95 21.78
C ASP A 170 -2.34 -9.26 22.28
N PRO A 171 -1.91 -9.48 23.55
CA PRO A 171 -0.77 -8.81 24.14
C PRO A 171 0.57 -9.22 23.48
N LEU A 172 0.66 -10.40 22.88
CA LEU A 172 1.88 -10.85 22.19
C LEU A 172 2.08 -10.08 20.89
N ILE A 173 1.00 -9.84 20.15
CA ILE A 173 1.04 -9.02 18.93
C ILE A 173 1.42 -7.58 19.27
N GLU A 174 0.84 -7.02 20.34
CA GLU A 174 1.16 -5.67 20.80
C GLU A 174 2.62 -5.54 21.22
N ALA A 175 3.11 -6.48 22.04
CA ALA A 175 4.51 -6.53 22.48
C ALA A 175 5.48 -6.65 21.29
N ASN A 176 5.16 -7.47 20.28
CA ASN A 176 5.95 -7.56 19.05
C ASN A 176 5.95 -6.23 18.27
N CYS A 177 4.81 -5.54 18.17
CA CYS A 177 4.73 -4.23 17.53
C CYS A 177 5.59 -3.20 18.25
N HIS A 178 5.58 -3.14 19.58
CA HIS A 178 6.45 -2.28 20.36
C HIS A 178 7.95 -2.60 20.15
N ASN A 179 8.31 -3.88 20.09
CA ASN A 179 9.69 -4.27 19.73
C ASN A 179 10.08 -3.76 18.33
N CYS A 180 9.19 -3.86 17.36
CA CYS A 180 9.40 -3.37 16.00
C CYS A 180 9.57 -1.85 15.95
N THR A 181 8.70 -1.10 16.62
CA THR A 181 8.80 0.36 16.66
C THR A 181 10.04 0.85 17.39
N GLN A 182 10.45 0.17 18.47
CA GLN A 182 11.71 0.46 19.17
C GLN A 182 12.93 0.19 18.30
N SER A 183 12.92 -0.90 17.53
CA SER A 183 14.01 -1.17 16.57
C SER A 183 14.16 -0.05 15.54
N ILE A 184 13.05 0.47 15.01
CA ILE A 184 13.07 1.61 14.08
C ILE A 184 13.66 2.86 14.77
N ASP A 185 13.23 3.15 16.00
CA ASP A 185 13.74 4.30 16.75
C ASP A 185 15.27 4.19 16.99
N ASN A 186 15.78 3.00 17.31
CA ASN A 186 17.22 2.78 17.47
C ASN A 186 18.00 3.06 16.16
N HIS A 187 17.48 2.59 15.01
CA HIS A 187 18.09 2.87 13.71
C HIS A 187 18.04 4.36 13.36
N ILE A 188 16.96 5.07 13.72
CA ILE A 188 16.88 6.54 13.57
C ILE A 188 17.94 7.22 14.43
N ASP A 189 18.12 6.80 15.68
CA ASP A 189 19.11 7.38 16.60
C ASP A 189 20.53 7.26 16.05
N GLU A 190 20.87 6.14 15.43
CA GLU A 190 22.18 5.95 14.79
C GLU A 190 22.34 6.81 13.52
N MET A 191 21.28 6.95 12.71
CA MET A 191 21.35 7.66 11.43
C MET A 191 21.23 9.18 11.56
N LEU A 192 20.48 9.66 12.54
CA LEU A 192 20.16 11.08 12.66
C LEU A 192 21.41 11.99 12.80
N PRO A 193 22.44 11.65 13.60
CA PRO A 193 23.68 12.42 13.66
C PRO A 193 24.43 12.49 12.32
N ILE A 194 24.40 11.38 11.56
CA ILE A 194 25.04 11.29 10.24
C ILE A 194 24.32 12.20 9.25
N ILE A 195 23.00 12.13 9.23
CA ILE A 195 22.15 12.92 8.34
C ILE A 195 22.22 14.41 8.68
N LYS A 196 22.23 14.78 9.95
CA LYS A 196 22.42 16.18 10.39
C LYS A 196 23.75 16.76 9.89
N LYS A 197 24.81 15.96 9.88
CA LYS A 197 26.13 16.38 9.39
C LYS A 197 26.22 16.41 7.86
N SER A 198 25.49 15.55 7.18
CA SER A 198 25.49 15.42 5.71
C SER A 198 24.05 15.22 5.21
N PRO A 199 23.27 16.31 5.09
CA PRO A 199 21.88 16.25 4.63
C PRO A 199 21.74 15.65 3.22
N ASN A 200 20.61 14.97 2.99
CA ASN A 200 20.32 14.31 1.73
C ASN A 200 18.81 14.34 1.41
N HIS A 201 18.37 13.63 0.37
CA HIS A 201 16.96 13.63 -0.03
C HIS A 201 16.08 12.62 0.71
N SER A 202 16.59 11.88 1.71
CA SER A 202 15.77 10.91 2.45
C SER A 202 14.69 11.59 3.31
N LEU A 203 13.64 10.83 3.61
CA LEU A 203 12.54 11.32 4.46
C LEU A 203 13.03 11.81 5.81
N LEU A 204 13.97 11.11 6.44
CA LEU A 204 14.56 11.50 7.71
C LEU A 204 15.26 12.86 7.61
N SER A 205 16.01 13.11 6.52
CA SER A 205 16.71 14.37 6.27
C SER A 205 15.76 15.52 6.00
N VAL A 206 14.88 15.37 5.02
CA VAL A 206 14.02 16.50 4.59
C VAL A 206 13.02 16.93 5.65
N GLN A 207 12.53 16.00 6.47
CA GLN A 207 11.67 16.32 7.60
C GLN A 207 12.41 17.07 8.70
N HIS A 208 13.66 16.66 8.99
CA HIS A 208 14.50 17.36 9.94
C HIS A 208 14.81 18.79 9.45
N GLU A 209 15.20 18.97 8.20
CA GLU A 209 15.48 20.28 7.59
C GLU A 209 14.24 21.17 7.54
N ALA A 210 13.04 20.59 7.38
CA ALA A 210 11.76 21.30 7.44
C ALA A 210 11.35 21.72 8.86
N GLY A 211 12.12 21.34 9.90
CA GLY A 211 11.86 21.71 11.29
C GLY A 211 10.73 20.92 11.96
N LEU A 212 10.36 19.73 11.45
CA LEU A 212 9.45 18.85 12.16
C LEU A 212 10.09 18.42 13.50
N SER A 213 9.26 18.29 14.53
CA SER A 213 9.72 17.76 15.82
C SER A 213 10.24 16.33 15.67
N GLU A 214 11.08 15.90 16.58
CA GLU A 214 11.63 14.54 16.57
C GLU A 214 10.50 13.49 16.66
N THR A 215 9.48 13.75 17.47
CA THR A 215 8.29 12.88 17.59
C THR A 215 7.55 12.74 16.26
N GLN A 216 7.30 13.85 15.55
CA GLN A 216 6.66 13.82 14.23
C GLN A 216 7.52 13.07 13.21
N ASN A 217 8.82 13.33 13.23
CA ASN A 217 9.78 12.69 12.33
C ASN A 217 9.75 11.15 12.51
N ARG A 218 9.88 10.67 13.75
CA ARG A 218 9.81 9.23 14.08
C ARG A 218 8.48 8.60 13.69
N ALA A 219 7.35 9.24 14.00
CA ALA A 219 6.04 8.75 13.64
C ALA A 219 5.86 8.63 12.12
N ASN A 220 6.35 9.60 11.35
CA ASN A 220 6.27 9.60 9.90
C ASN A 220 7.23 8.58 9.24
N ILE A 221 8.41 8.31 9.83
CA ILE A 221 9.28 7.22 9.37
C ILE A 221 8.62 5.86 9.60
N LYS A 222 8.02 5.63 10.78
CA LYS A 222 7.24 4.40 11.05
C LYS A 222 6.08 4.24 10.08
N LEU A 223 5.35 5.33 9.79
CA LEU A 223 4.31 5.33 8.74
C LEU A 223 4.87 4.94 7.38
N ALA A 224 5.99 5.54 6.96
CA ALA A 224 6.59 5.24 5.67
C ALA A 224 7.02 3.77 5.55
N ILE A 225 7.47 3.15 6.65
CA ILE A 225 7.86 1.75 6.68
C ILE A 225 6.62 0.85 6.64
N SER A 226 5.62 1.10 7.48
CA SER A 226 4.41 0.26 7.53
C SER A 226 3.59 0.28 6.25
N GLY A 227 3.61 1.39 5.49
CA GLY A 227 2.88 1.54 4.22
C GLY A 227 3.77 1.51 2.98
N GLY A 228 5.06 1.20 3.11
CA GLY A 228 6.01 1.26 2.00
C GLY A 228 6.81 -0.04 1.77
N GLN A 229 6.63 -1.06 2.60
CA GLN A 229 7.31 -2.34 2.46
C GLN A 229 6.42 -3.40 1.84
N ASN A 230 5.27 -3.67 2.44
CA ASN A 230 4.43 -4.82 2.07
C ASN A 230 3.72 -4.58 0.74
N GLU A 231 3.16 -3.40 0.50
CA GLU A 231 2.39 -3.11 -0.68
C GLU A 231 3.24 -3.15 -1.97
N PRO A 232 4.44 -2.53 -2.02
CA PRO A 232 5.31 -2.68 -3.20
C PRO A 232 5.82 -4.11 -3.38
N ARG A 233 6.16 -4.84 -2.30
CA ARG A 233 6.51 -6.26 -2.34
C ARG A 233 5.40 -7.07 -3.01
N ASP A 234 4.18 -6.93 -2.53
CA ASP A 234 3.02 -7.68 -3.00
C ASP A 234 2.62 -7.27 -4.43
N ALA A 235 2.77 -5.98 -4.76
CA ALA A 235 2.52 -5.48 -6.10
C ALA A 235 3.57 -5.96 -7.12
N ILE A 236 4.85 -6.03 -6.77
CA ILE A 236 5.91 -6.60 -7.64
C ILE A 236 5.58 -8.07 -7.93
N ALA A 237 5.45 -8.89 -6.89
CA ALA A 237 5.22 -10.33 -7.05
C ALA A 237 3.90 -10.63 -7.76
N GLY A 238 2.85 -9.92 -7.37
CA GLY A 238 1.52 -10.12 -7.95
C GLY A 238 1.41 -9.64 -9.40
N THR A 239 2.08 -8.55 -9.79
CA THR A 239 2.12 -8.13 -11.20
C THR A 239 2.84 -9.16 -12.07
N VAL A 240 3.96 -9.71 -11.59
CA VAL A 240 4.66 -10.79 -12.29
C VAL A 240 3.76 -12.01 -12.44
N TRP A 241 3.10 -12.44 -11.35
CA TRP A 241 2.13 -13.52 -11.40
C TRP A 241 1.01 -13.28 -12.42
N ALA A 242 0.41 -12.09 -12.40
CA ALA A 242 -0.67 -11.74 -13.33
C ALA A 242 -0.22 -11.79 -14.80
N LEU A 243 0.98 -11.29 -15.11
CA LEU A 243 1.56 -11.35 -16.45
C LEU A 243 1.90 -12.78 -16.88
N LEU A 244 2.48 -13.60 -15.99
CA LEU A 244 2.82 -14.99 -16.29
C LEU A 244 1.57 -15.87 -16.47
N LYS A 245 0.47 -15.55 -15.78
CA LYS A 245 -0.83 -16.22 -15.95
C LYS A 245 -1.55 -15.76 -17.23
N ASN A 246 -1.37 -14.50 -17.63
CA ASN A 246 -1.99 -13.87 -18.80
C ASN A 246 -0.93 -13.55 -19.87
N LYS A 247 -0.37 -14.58 -20.52
CA LYS A 247 0.74 -14.44 -21.49
C LYS A 247 0.43 -13.49 -22.64
N ASN A 248 -0.83 -13.38 -23.07
CA ASN A 248 -1.26 -12.43 -24.08
C ASN A 248 -1.00 -10.96 -23.61
N GLN A 249 -1.21 -10.66 -22.34
CA GLN A 249 -0.92 -9.35 -21.77
C GLN A 249 0.60 -9.09 -21.69
N LEU A 250 1.38 -10.09 -21.29
CA LEU A 250 2.85 -9.99 -21.29
C LEU A 250 3.38 -9.73 -22.71
N ASN A 251 2.86 -10.42 -23.71
CA ASN A 251 3.27 -10.25 -25.11
C ASN A 251 3.03 -8.81 -25.60
N LEU A 252 1.95 -8.13 -25.18
CA LEU A 252 1.74 -6.73 -25.53
C LEU A 252 2.88 -5.82 -25.06
N ILE A 253 3.47 -6.12 -23.90
CA ILE A 253 4.64 -5.36 -23.40
C ILE A 253 5.88 -5.71 -24.21
N LEU A 254 6.13 -6.99 -24.46
CA LEU A 254 7.31 -7.44 -25.21
C LEU A 254 7.31 -6.95 -26.67
N GLU A 255 6.12 -6.76 -27.24
CA GLU A 255 5.91 -6.19 -28.59
C GLU A 255 5.90 -4.64 -28.61
N GLY A 256 6.07 -3.98 -27.45
CA GLY A 256 6.05 -2.53 -27.34
C GLY A 256 4.66 -1.89 -27.49
N LYS A 257 3.58 -2.69 -27.41
CA LYS A 257 2.17 -2.23 -27.48
C LYS A 257 1.60 -1.75 -26.14
N SER A 258 2.29 -2.05 -25.05
CA SER A 258 1.98 -1.58 -23.70
C SER A 258 3.28 -1.43 -22.89
N THR A 259 3.16 -1.04 -21.60
CA THR A 259 4.32 -0.78 -20.74
C THR A 259 4.25 -1.59 -19.45
N TRP A 260 5.39 -1.79 -18.82
CA TRP A 260 5.48 -2.38 -17.48
C TRP A 260 4.71 -1.55 -16.43
N LEU A 261 4.72 -0.23 -16.59
CA LEU A 261 3.96 0.68 -15.74
C LEU A 261 2.45 0.43 -15.85
N ASN A 262 1.94 0.24 -17.08
CA ASN A 262 0.52 -0.09 -17.28
C ASN A 262 0.14 -1.42 -16.62
N ALA A 263 1.03 -2.41 -16.66
CA ALA A 263 0.79 -3.69 -15.98
C ALA A 263 0.73 -3.52 -14.45
N PHE A 264 1.64 -2.76 -13.87
CA PHE A 264 1.62 -2.44 -12.45
C PHE A 264 0.37 -1.66 -12.03
N GLU A 265 -0.01 -0.62 -12.79
CA GLU A 265 -1.19 0.19 -12.47
C GLU A 265 -2.49 -0.60 -12.63
N GLU A 266 -2.60 -1.47 -13.65
CA GLU A 266 -3.76 -2.36 -13.79
C GLU A 266 -3.79 -3.43 -12.69
N TYR A 267 -2.65 -4.00 -12.30
CA TYR A 267 -2.60 -4.89 -11.15
C TYR A 267 -3.07 -4.19 -9.88
N SER A 268 -2.59 -2.96 -9.66
CA SER A 268 -2.95 -2.16 -8.50
C SER A 268 -4.44 -1.80 -8.46
N ARG A 269 -5.06 -1.56 -9.63
CA ARG A 269 -6.51 -1.42 -9.73
C ARG A 269 -7.22 -2.76 -9.44
N TRP A 270 -6.79 -3.83 -10.12
CA TRP A 270 -7.50 -5.11 -10.14
C TRP A 270 -7.47 -5.83 -8.79
N ILE A 271 -6.32 -5.84 -8.11
CA ILE A 271 -6.17 -6.48 -6.79
C ILE A 271 -6.35 -5.49 -5.65
N SER A 272 -5.99 -4.21 -5.85
CA SER A 272 -5.98 -3.19 -4.80
C SER A 272 -5.21 -3.67 -3.57
N PRO A 273 -3.85 -3.65 -3.58
CA PRO A 273 -3.04 -4.05 -2.43
C PRO A 273 -3.46 -3.37 -1.12
N ILE A 274 -3.89 -2.11 -1.20
CA ILE A 274 -4.70 -1.45 -0.16
C ILE A 274 -6.15 -1.49 -0.60
N GLY A 275 -6.93 -2.35 0.06
CA GLY A 275 -8.34 -2.57 -0.28
C GLY A 275 -9.30 -1.56 0.32
N MET A 276 -8.88 -0.83 1.37
CA MET A 276 -9.74 0.15 2.03
C MET A 276 -8.95 1.27 2.70
N SER A 277 -9.66 2.36 3.01
CA SER A 277 -9.17 3.46 3.85
C SER A 277 -10.16 3.76 4.97
N PRO A 278 -9.73 3.68 6.26
CA PRO A 278 -10.62 3.94 7.39
C PRO A 278 -10.76 5.45 7.63
N ARG A 279 -11.96 5.86 8.04
CA ARG A 279 -12.26 7.22 8.52
C ARG A 279 -13.14 7.17 9.76
N ARG A 280 -13.16 8.27 10.48
CA ARG A 280 -14.10 8.52 11.58
C ARG A 280 -15.05 9.64 11.16
N VAL A 281 -16.33 9.49 11.46
CA VAL A 281 -17.31 10.57 11.29
C VAL A 281 -17.02 11.68 12.31
N ALA A 282 -16.62 12.86 11.84
CA ALA A 282 -16.22 13.98 12.70
C ALA A 282 -17.41 14.74 13.28
N LYS A 283 -18.52 14.80 12.54
CA LYS A 283 -19.79 15.45 12.95
C LYS A 283 -20.96 14.69 12.33
N ASN A 284 -22.15 14.83 12.94
CA ASN A 284 -23.37 14.28 12.33
C ASN A 284 -23.58 14.86 10.94
N ALA A 285 -23.94 14.02 9.98
CA ALA A 285 -24.14 14.41 8.61
C ALA A 285 -25.13 13.47 7.89
N ILE A 286 -25.74 13.95 6.83
CA ILE A 286 -26.53 13.13 5.90
C ILE A 286 -25.76 13.12 4.57
N ILE A 287 -25.38 11.94 4.11
CA ILE A 287 -24.64 11.72 2.86
C ILE A 287 -25.38 10.66 2.06
N GLU A 288 -25.74 10.97 0.81
CA GLU A 288 -26.46 10.05 -0.09
C GLU A 288 -27.69 9.42 0.62
N SER A 289 -28.45 10.24 1.35
CA SER A 289 -29.63 9.87 2.13
C SER A 289 -29.38 8.95 3.34
N ILE A 290 -28.12 8.69 3.70
CA ILE A 290 -27.73 7.95 4.90
C ILE A 290 -27.35 8.94 6.01
N GLU A 291 -27.93 8.75 7.20
CA GLU A 291 -27.58 9.50 8.40
C GLU A 291 -26.34 8.87 9.05
N PHE A 292 -25.33 9.69 9.33
CA PHE A 292 -24.12 9.32 10.04
C PHE A 292 -24.04 10.05 11.38
N THR A 293 -23.71 9.32 12.42
CA THR A 293 -23.52 9.86 13.78
C THR A 293 -22.03 10.08 14.06
N LYS A 294 -21.71 11.18 14.74
CA LYS A 294 -20.33 11.49 15.16
C LYS A 294 -19.67 10.30 15.86
N ASN A 295 -18.40 10.07 15.57
CA ASN A 295 -17.53 9.00 16.05
C ASN A 295 -17.77 7.62 15.43
N GLU A 296 -18.71 7.46 14.51
CA GLU A 296 -18.81 6.21 13.74
C GLU A 296 -17.56 5.98 12.89
N ARG A 297 -17.24 4.69 12.72
CA ARG A 297 -16.18 4.24 11.83
C ARG A 297 -16.75 3.91 10.46
N ILE A 298 -16.10 4.39 9.41
CA ILE A 298 -16.43 4.04 8.03
C ILE A 298 -15.21 3.51 7.30
N PHE A 299 -15.44 2.75 6.24
CA PHE A 299 -14.40 2.33 5.31
C PHE A 299 -14.74 2.76 3.88
N PHE A 300 -13.83 3.45 3.23
CA PHE A 300 -13.83 3.63 1.79
C PHE A 300 -13.19 2.39 1.16
N MET A 301 -13.99 1.54 0.53
CA MET A 301 -13.56 0.26 -0.02
C MET A 301 -12.94 0.44 -1.42
N PHE A 302 -11.65 0.76 -1.48
CA PHE A 302 -10.92 0.96 -2.74
C PHE A 302 -10.96 -0.27 -3.64
N GLY A 303 -10.80 -1.48 -3.06
CA GLY A 303 -10.92 -2.73 -3.80
C GLY A 303 -12.28 -2.94 -4.45
N SER A 304 -13.35 -2.37 -3.87
CA SER A 304 -14.68 -2.32 -4.47
C SER A 304 -14.76 -1.26 -5.56
N GLY A 305 -14.42 0.00 -5.25
CA GLY A 305 -14.48 1.11 -6.20
C GLY A 305 -13.63 0.90 -7.46
N ASN A 306 -12.51 0.19 -7.32
CA ASN A 306 -11.65 -0.22 -8.45
C ASN A 306 -12.26 -1.33 -9.32
N ARG A 307 -13.36 -1.93 -8.90
CA ARG A 307 -14.13 -2.93 -9.64
C ARG A 307 -15.56 -2.49 -9.92
N ASP A 308 -15.83 -1.20 -9.82
CA ASP A 308 -17.13 -0.61 -10.09
C ASP A 308 -17.46 -0.69 -11.58
N GLU A 309 -18.52 -1.42 -11.91
CA GLU A 309 -18.99 -1.68 -13.27
C GLU A 309 -19.49 -0.41 -13.97
N ASP A 310 -19.91 0.62 -13.21
CA ASP A 310 -20.33 1.91 -13.75
C ASP A 310 -19.14 2.74 -14.26
N VAL A 311 -17.90 2.34 -13.92
CA VAL A 311 -16.68 3.09 -14.22
C VAL A 311 -15.68 2.30 -15.06
N PHE A 312 -15.63 0.98 -14.88
CA PHE A 312 -14.67 0.11 -15.55
C PHE A 312 -15.39 -1.01 -16.32
N ASP A 313 -15.22 -1.04 -17.62
CA ASP A 313 -15.73 -2.13 -18.46
C ASP A 313 -15.05 -3.46 -18.08
N ASN A 314 -15.82 -4.53 -17.84
CA ASN A 314 -15.29 -5.83 -17.44
C ASN A 314 -14.24 -5.73 -16.31
N PRO A 315 -14.59 -5.16 -15.14
CA PRO A 315 -13.63 -4.81 -14.09
C PRO A 315 -12.93 -6.02 -13.49
N GLU A 316 -13.49 -7.22 -13.64
CA GLU A 316 -12.91 -8.48 -13.16
C GLU A 316 -11.76 -9.01 -14.04
N VAL A 317 -11.58 -8.43 -15.23
CA VAL A 317 -10.54 -8.86 -16.18
C VAL A 317 -9.28 -8.01 -16.01
N PHE A 318 -8.13 -8.69 -15.86
CA PHE A 318 -6.82 -8.05 -15.92
C PHE A 318 -6.51 -7.63 -17.36
N ASN A 319 -6.47 -6.32 -17.62
CA ASN A 319 -6.29 -5.74 -18.96
C ASN A 319 -5.36 -4.51 -18.91
N ILE A 320 -4.11 -4.70 -19.30
CA ILE A 320 -3.07 -3.67 -19.26
C ILE A 320 -3.22 -2.54 -20.31
N THR A 321 -4.22 -2.64 -21.17
CA THR A 321 -4.55 -1.56 -22.13
C THR A 321 -5.66 -0.65 -21.63
N ARG A 322 -6.17 -0.89 -20.43
CA ARG A 322 -7.23 -0.12 -19.79
C ARG A 322 -6.78 1.32 -19.49
N LYS A 323 -7.71 2.27 -19.64
CA LYS A 323 -7.53 3.63 -19.11
C LYS A 323 -7.75 3.63 -17.60
N LEU A 324 -6.76 4.09 -16.84
CA LEU A 324 -6.71 3.97 -15.38
C LEU A 324 -6.87 5.30 -14.63
N SER A 325 -7.26 6.38 -15.30
CA SER A 325 -7.44 7.69 -14.67
C SER A 325 -8.49 7.73 -13.54
N ALA A 326 -9.41 6.76 -13.53
CA ALA A 326 -10.44 6.62 -12.49
C ALA A 326 -10.03 5.71 -11.33
N SER A 327 -8.84 5.06 -11.37
CA SER A 327 -8.39 4.13 -10.34
C SER A 327 -8.22 4.81 -8.97
N LEU A 328 -8.67 4.13 -7.92
CA LEU A 328 -8.49 4.49 -6.51
C LEU A 328 -7.33 3.70 -5.85
N ALA A 329 -6.47 3.05 -6.61
CA ALA A 329 -5.37 2.24 -6.08
C ALA A 329 -4.41 3.03 -5.18
N PHE A 330 -4.32 4.34 -5.37
CA PHE A 330 -3.55 5.28 -4.56
C PHE A 330 -4.43 6.24 -3.75
N GLY A 331 -5.72 5.93 -3.59
CA GLY A 331 -6.70 6.80 -2.95
C GLY A 331 -7.04 8.05 -3.75
N ALA A 332 -7.74 8.98 -3.13
CA ALA A 332 -8.12 10.28 -3.69
C ALA A 332 -8.01 11.39 -2.63
N GLY A 333 -8.29 12.64 -3.04
CA GLY A 333 -8.34 13.77 -2.12
C GLY A 333 -7.01 14.12 -1.43
N PRO A 334 -7.06 14.76 -0.25
CA PRO A 334 -5.86 15.23 0.46
C PRO A 334 -4.91 14.10 0.86
N HIS A 335 -5.42 12.90 1.13
CA HIS A 335 -4.66 11.72 1.55
C HIS A 335 -4.20 10.84 0.38
N PHE A 336 -4.22 11.34 -0.86
CA PHE A 336 -3.61 10.64 -2.00
C PHE A 336 -2.20 10.15 -1.65
N CYS A 337 -1.88 8.90 -2.01
CA CYS A 337 -0.66 8.21 -1.61
C CYS A 337 0.61 9.04 -1.84
N ALA A 338 1.37 9.27 -0.79
CA ALA A 338 2.64 9.98 -0.83
C ALA A 338 3.70 9.25 -1.67
N GLY A 339 3.70 7.92 -1.60
CA GLY A 339 4.65 7.05 -2.28
C GLY A 339 4.31 6.71 -3.74
N ALA A 340 3.22 7.26 -4.30
CA ALA A 340 2.73 6.85 -5.63
C ALA A 340 3.79 6.96 -6.74
N TRP A 341 4.58 8.03 -6.77
CA TRP A 341 5.65 8.20 -7.76
C TRP A 341 6.83 7.27 -7.53
N ILE A 342 7.15 7.01 -6.26
CA ILE A 342 8.19 6.05 -5.86
C ILE A 342 7.81 4.65 -6.34
N SER A 343 6.57 4.22 -6.05
CA SER A 343 6.08 2.89 -6.45
C SER A 343 6.03 2.72 -7.97
N ARG A 344 5.56 3.73 -8.71
CA ARG A 344 5.55 3.74 -10.17
C ARG A 344 6.96 3.57 -10.75
N CYS A 345 7.92 4.32 -10.24
CA CYS A 345 9.32 4.23 -10.65
C CYS A 345 9.93 2.88 -10.26
N LEU A 346 9.82 2.49 -8.99
CA LEU A 346 10.41 1.25 -8.49
C LEU A 346 9.87 0.03 -9.24
N ILE A 347 8.56 -0.06 -9.39
CA ILE A 347 7.91 -1.26 -9.94
C ILE A 347 7.85 -1.19 -11.46
N GLY A 348 7.24 -0.14 -12.02
CA GLY A 348 7.00 -0.02 -13.44
C GLY A 348 8.23 0.29 -14.26
N ASP A 349 9.14 1.13 -13.75
CA ASP A 349 10.32 1.57 -14.51
C ASP A 349 11.58 0.74 -14.21
N VAL A 350 11.64 0.03 -13.06
CA VAL A 350 12.88 -0.63 -12.62
C VAL A 350 12.69 -2.14 -12.41
N ALA A 351 11.88 -2.54 -11.42
CA ALA A 351 11.83 -3.94 -10.98
C ALA A 351 11.33 -4.89 -12.08
N LEU A 352 10.16 -4.60 -12.66
CA LEU A 352 9.57 -5.45 -13.70
C LEU A 352 10.46 -5.54 -14.95
N PRO A 353 10.87 -4.42 -15.58
CA PRO A 353 11.70 -4.52 -16.79
C PRO A 353 13.03 -5.22 -16.56
N LEU A 354 13.69 -5.00 -15.42
CA LEU A 354 14.96 -5.66 -15.11
C LEU A 354 14.79 -7.16 -14.83
N LEU A 355 13.72 -7.56 -14.12
CA LEU A 355 13.42 -8.97 -13.88
C LEU A 355 13.23 -9.74 -15.19
N PHE A 356 12.33 -9.27 -16.06
CA PHE A 356 12.03 -9.95 -17.32
C PHE A 356 13.20 -9.89 -18.32
N LYS A 357 14.02 -8.85 -18.26
CA LYS A 357 15.30 -8.79 -19.02
C LYS A 357 16.30 -9.83 -18.51
N CYS A 358 16.40 -10.02 -17.20
CA CYS A 358 17.36 -10.95 -16.58
C CYS A 358 16.91 -12.41 -16.69
N PHE A 359 15.61 -12.66 -16.59
CA PHE A 359 14.98 -13.97 -16.64
C PHE A 359 13.88 -14.01 -17.72
N PRO A 360 14.23 -13.99 -19.02
CA PRO A 360 13.25 -13.93 -20.11
C PRO A 360 12.40 -15.21 -20.25
N LYS A 361 12.80 -16.30 -19.59
CA LYS A 361 12.10 -17.59 -19.59
C LYS A 361 11.41 -17.88 -18.25
N ILE A 362 11.31 -16.88 -17.35
CA ILE A 362 10.63 -17.06 -16.07
C ILE A 362 9.21 -17.56 -16.26
N LYS A 363 8.79 -18.52 -15.44
CA LYS A 363 7.44 -19.09 -15.47
C LYS A 363 7.00 -19.51 -14.09
N LEU A 364 5.67 -19.56 -13.88
CA LEU A 364 5.10 -20.11 -12.65
C LEU A 364 5.45 -21.60 -12.53
N ASN A 365 5.79 -22.01 -11.32
CA ASN A 365 6.04 -23.41 -11.01
C ASN A 365 4.71 -24.12 -10.69
N GLN A 366 4.20 -24.85 -11.66
CA GLN A 366 2.89 -25.53 -11.58
C GLN A 366 2.79 -26.59 -10.47
N ASN A 367 3.92 -27.08 -9.96
CA ASN A 367 3.93 -28.06 -8.86
C ASN A 367 3.37 -27.53 -7.54
N TYR A 368 3.24 -26.20 -7.39
CA TYR A 368 2.73 -25.54 -6.18
C TYR A 368 1.25 -25.16 -6.26
N GLY A 369 0.56 -25.47 -7.38
CA GLY A 369 -0.84 -25.15 -7.58
C GLY A 369 -1.10 -23.66 -7.84
N GLU A 370 -2.34 -23.24 -7.57
CA GLU A 370 -2.78 -21.84 -7.76
C GLU A 370 -2.24 -20.93 -6.67
N VAL A 371 -1.79 -19.73 -7.05
CA VAL A 371 -1.34 -18.69 -6.11
C VAL A 371 -2.52 -18.21 -5.26
N LYS A 372 -2.38 -18.30 -3.96
CA LYS A 372 -3.40 -17.87 -3.00
C LYS A 372 -3.22 -16.41 -2.62
N PHE A 373 -4.33 -15.70 -2.54
CA PHE A 373 -4.42 -14.32 -2.06
C PHE A 373 -5.27 -14.29 -0.80
N THR A 374 -4.94 -13.38 0.11
CA THR A 374 -5.72 -13.17 1.33
C THR A 374 -5.81 -11.70 1.67
N GLY A 375 -6.74 -11.38 2.57
CA GLY A 375 -6.96 -10.03 3.05
C GLY A 375 -7.94 -9.22 2.21
N TRP A 376 -8.66 -8.33 2.87
CA TRP A 376 -9.58 -7.37 2.26
C TRP A 376 -9.13 -5.92 2.50
N ALA A 377 -8.37 -5.67 3.56
CA ALA A 377 -7.77 -4.38 3.87
C ALA A 377 -6.37 -4.24 3.24
N PHE A 378 -5.53 -5.25 3.44
CA PHE A 378 -4.25 -5.45 2.79
C PHE A 378 -4.34 -6.75 1.99
N ARG A 379 -4.10 -6.71 0.68
CA ARG A 379 -4.28 -7.87 -0.19
C ARG A 379 -3.08 -8.12 -1.08
N GLY A 380 -2.48 -9.29 -0.93
CA GLY A 380 -1.35 -9.74 -1.71
C GLY A 380 -1.28 -11.25 -1.88
N PRO A 381 -0.41 -11.75 -2.76
CA PRO A 381 -0.13 -13.16 -2.88
C PRO A 381 0.64 -13.65 -1.64
N LEU A 382 0.30 -14.84 -1.15
CA LEU A 382 1.02 -15.46 -0.02
C LEU A 382 2.37 -16.01 -0.43
N GLU A 383 2.47 -16.55 -1.64
CA GLU A 383 3.67 -17.15 -2.22
C GLU A 383 3.55 -17.14 -3.75
N VAL A 384 4.65 -16.88 -4.45
CA VAL A 384 4.69 -16.92 -5.93
C VAL A 384 5.88 -17.77 -6.38
N ASN A 385 5.67 -19.07 -6.43
CA ASN A 385 6.71 -20.01 -6.83
C ASN A 385 6.99 -19.96 -8.33
N CYS A 386 8.24 -19.66 -8.70
CA CYS A 386 8.70 -19.53 -10.08
C CYS A 386 9.86 -20.49 -10.39
N ILE A 387 10.01 -20.78 -11.68
CA ILE A 387 11.23 -21.32 -12.29
C ILE A 387 11.86 -20.13 -13.03
N TYR A 388 13.13 -19.87 -12.72
CA TYR A 388 13.88 -18.72 -13.20
C TYR A 388 14.59 -18.98 -14.52
#